data_b3f3e59c56dcdd0d40e5a34e3c83d3b6
#
_entry.id   b3f3e59c56dcdd0d40e5a34e3c83d3b6
#
_cell.length_a   1.000
_cell.length_b   1.000
_cell.length_c   1.000
_cell.angle_alpha   90.00
_cell.angle_beta   90.00
_cell.angle_gamma   90.00
#
_symmetry.space_group_name_H-M   'P 1'
#
loop_
_entity.id
_entity.type
_entity.pdbx_description
1 polymer ?
#
loop_
_entity_poly.entity_id
_entity_poly.type
_entity_poly.pdbx_seq_one_letter_code
_entity_poly.pdbx_strand_id
1 'polypeptide(L)'
;MGEKPADETGPPCPWCEVGNRPDRHFCRRCGMSLAERPGVPEARRPWWRRMRDFGNGPTPWAGERPRLRRGIGRIFTWLAYGLALGLVIYAAFNVSTAWNAARDHFAKRAQISPDAADASRSFKDHPPKALFDKINNSWWGPGVSQSGEGEWVEARFQEPTRLLDILITSGISTKPSDLSEAALPHRMDAVVTTADGKKTTRHLKLDQVSGPQQRKFRAQNVVSVRFIIRSAFNVGADKQVSIAEIEFFTRATTSGT
;
A
#
# COMPACT_ATOMS: atom_id res chain seq x y z
N MET A 1 55.59 -8.27 72.81
CA MET A 1 55.28 -9.37 71.90
C MET A 1 53.93 -9.07 71.27
N GLY A 2 53.89 -8.61 70.07
CA GLY A 2 52.62 -8.30 69.34
C GLY A 2 52.04 -9.59 68.77
N GLU A 3 50.81 -9.91 69.17
CA GLU A 3 50.02 -10.98 68.60
C GLU A 3 49.95 -10.87 67.10
N LYS A 4 50.39 -11.90 66.37
CA LYS A 4 50.18 -12.01 64.95
C LYS A 4 48.66 -11.97 64.66
N PRO A 5 48.16 -11.05 63.83
CA PRO A 5 46.74 -11.05 63.46
C PRO A 5 46.37 -12.40 62.86
N ALA A 6 45.33 -13.02 63.43
CA ALA A 6 44.79 -14.27 62.92
C ALA A 6 44.53 -14.19 61.43
N ASP A 7 44.91 -15.21 60.66
CA ASP A 7 44.63 -15.34 59.25
C ASP A 7 43.10 -15.32 59.06
N GLU A 8 42.58 -14.23 58.51
CA GLU A 8 41.14 -14.15 58.19
C GLU A 8 40.87 -15.09 57.03
N THR A 9 40.16 -16.16 57.34
CA THR A 9 39.68 -17.16 56.36
C THR A 9 38.51 -16.60 55.57
N GLY A 10 38.78 -15.89 54.50
CA GLY A 10 37.80 -15.34 53.60
C GLY A 10 38.37 -15.23 52.16
N PRO A 11 37.59 -14.72 51.20
CA PRO A 11 38.04 -14.67 49.82
C PRO A 11 39.34 -13.92 49.66
N PRO A 12 40.30 -14.46 48.89
CA PRO A 12 41.62 -13.80 48.68
C PRO A 12 41.41 -12.52 47.83
N CYS A 13 42.22 -11.50 48.18
CA CYS A 13 42.22 -10.27 47.42
C CYS A 13 42.75 -10.52 45.97
N PRO A 14 42.04 -10.09 44.93
CA PRO A 14 42.49 -10.29 43.54
C PRO A 14 43.80 -9.55 43.19
N TRP A 15 44.29 -8.66 44.03
CA TRP A 15 45.46 -7.83 43.79
C TRP A 15 46.71 -8.27 44.59
N CYS A 16 46.55 -8.73 45.80
CA CYS A 16 47.66 -9.08 46.68
C CYS A 16 47.51 -10.42 47.37
N GLU A 17 46.49 -11.22 47.02
CA GLU A 17 46.21 -12.59 47.46
C GLU A 17 46.00 -12.80 48.98
N VAL A 18 45.95 -11.73 49.77
CA VAL A 18 45.70 -11.83 51.22
C VAL A 18 44.23 -12.06 51.47
N GLY A 19 43.89 -13.06 52.30
CA GLY A 19 42.56 -13.37 52.75
C GLY A 19 41.93 -12.20 53.52
N ASN A 20 40.64 -11.91 53.21
CA ASN A 20 39.89 -10.84 53.82
C ASN A 20 38.56 -11.39 54.32
N ARG A 21 37.95 -10.74 55.30
CA ARG A 21 36.60 -11.07 55.73
C ARG A 21 35.59 -10.87 54.60
N PRO A 22 34.56 -11.75 54.49
CA PRO A 22 33.59 -11.68 53.38
C PRO A 22 32.72 -10.41 53.39
N ASP A 23 32.66 -9.73 54.54
CA ASP A 23 31.92 -8.46 54.74
C ASP A 23 32.72 -7.20 54.40
N ARG A 24 34.01 -7.35 54.07
CA ARG A 24 34.87 -6.19 53.71
C ARG A 24 34.72 -5.80 52.24
N HIS A 25 34.56 -4.53 52.01
CA HIS A 25 34.55 -3.94 50.66
C HIS A 25 35.94 -3.61 50.13
N PHE A 26 36.97 -3.46 51.05
CA PHE A 26 38.33 -3.12 50.70
C PHE A 26 39.32 -4.07 51.36
N CYS A 27 40.43 -4.37 50.65
CA CYS A 27 41.48 -5.25 51.19
C CYS A 27 42.18 -4.61 52.38
N ARG A 28 42.41 -5.41 53.44
CA ARG A 28 43.09 -4.97 54.67
C ARG A 28 44.56 -4.64 54.47
N ARG A 29 45.18 -5.18 53.37
CA ARG A 29 46.63 -4.98 53.13
C ARG A 29 46.90 -3.90 52.09
N CYS A 30 46.25 -3.98 50.90
CA CYS A 30 46.50 -3.06 49.78
C CYS A 30 45.47 -1.98 49.63
N GLY A 31 44.33 -2.00 50.37
CA GLY A 31 43.28 -0.98 50.29
C GLY A 31 42.46 -1.03 48.99
N MET A 32 42.71 -1.98 48.10
CA MET A 32 41.99 -2.10 46.82
C MET A 32 40.58 -2.68 47.05
N SER A 33 39.60 -2.28 46.19
CA SER A 33 38.25 -2.75 46.23
C SER A 33 38.19 -4.25 45.97
N LEU A 34 37.50 -5.02 46.86
CA LEU A 34 37.28 -6.44 46.71
C LEU A 34 36.07 -6.75 45.79
N ALA A 35 35.27 -5.76 45.49
CA ALA A 35 34.10 -5.88 44.60
C ALA A 35 34.46 -5.85 43.10
N GLU A 36 35.63 -5.27 42.77
CA GLU A 36 36.09 -5.19 41.38
C GLU A 36 37.13 -6.27 41.10
N ARG A 37 36.71 -7.33 40.35
CA ARG A 37 37.65 -8.28 39.78
C ARG A 37 38.30 -7.68 38.54
N PRO A 38 39.64 -7.53 38.47
CA PRO A 38 40.26 -7.10 37.21
C PRO A 38 40.05 -8.19 36.16
N GLY A 39 39.40 -7.80 35.07
CA GLY A 39 39.29 -8.64 33.86
C GLY A 39 37.96 -9.35 33.60
N VAL A 40 36.88 -9.04 34.33
CA VAL A 40 35.55 -9.50 33.90
C VAL A 40 35.06 -8.54 32.80
N PRO A 41 34.95 -8.99 31.52
CA PRO A 41 34.43 -8.12 30.48
C PRO A 41 32.98 -7.78 30.82
N GLU A 42 32.67 -6.49 30.99
CA GLU A 42 31.28 -6.03 31.12
C GLU A 42 30.45 -6.61 29.97
N ALA A 43 29.45 -7.43 30.35
CA ALA A 43 28.52 -7.98 29.37
C ALA A 43 27.98 -6.83 28.49
N ARG A 44 28.18 -6.91 27.17
CA ARG A 44 27.74 -5.89 26.21
C ARG A 44 26.26 -5.62 26.41
N ARG A 45 25.93 -4.48 27.00
CA ARG A 45 24.55 -4.05 27.20
C ARG A 45 23.82 -4.01 25.85
N PRO A 46 22.61 -4.56 25.70
CA PRO A 46 21.86 -4.55 24.46
C PRO A 46 21.63 -3.11 23.98
N TRP A 47 21.68 -2.91 22.69
CA TRP A 47 21.63 -1.61 22.00
C TRP A 47 20.42 -0.74 22.38
N TRP A 48 19.27 -1.35 22.69
CA TRP A 48 18.05 -0.66 23.11
C TRP A 48 18.16 0.00 24.50
N ARG A 49 18.97 -0.56 25.42
CA ARG A 49 19.31 0.11 26.69
C ARG A 49 20.20 1.33 26.46
N ARG A 50 21.11 1.27 25.48
CA ARG A 50 21.92 2.42 25.07
C ARG A 50 21.07 3.57 24.51
N MET A 51 19.99 3.26 23.79
CA MET A 51 19.05 4.28 23.33
C MET A 51 18.26 4.95 24.46
N ARG A 52 17.86 4.19 25.46
CA ARG A 52 17.11 4.73 26.61
C ARG A 52 17.99 5.54 27.56
N ASP A 53 19.28 5.18 27.68
CA ASP A 53 20.27 5.88 28.48
C ASP A 53 20.94 7.05 27.71
N PHE A 54 20.38 7.43 26.55
CA PHE A 54 20.87 8.53 25.72
C PHE A 54 20.63 9.88 26.44
N GLY A 55 21.50 10.18 27.37
CA GLY A 55 21.41 11.40 28.20
C GLY A 55 21.93 11.19 29.64
N ASN A 56 21.79 10.00 30.18
CA ASN A 56 22.28 9.66 31.51
C ASN A 56 23.66 8.95 31.39
N GLY A 57 24.69 9.72 31.13
CA GLY A 57 26.06 9.20 31.26
C GLY A 57 26.39 8.91 32.73
N PRO A 58 27.30 7.97 33.02
CA PRO A 58 27.76 7.74 34.38
C PRO A 58 28.26 9.05 34.98
N THR A 59 27.99 9.26 36.27
CA THR A 59 28.46 10.41 37.02
C THR A 59 30.00 10.46 36.89
N PRO A 60 30.59 11.60 36.49
CA PRO A 60 32.03 11.72 36.40
C PRO A 60 32.69 11.51 37.76
N TRP A 61 33.85 10.87 37.77
CA TRP A 61 34.64 10.66 38.98
C TRP A 61 35.06 12.00 39.58
N ALA A 62 35.26 12.02 40.89
CA ALA A 62 35.71 13.23 41.58
C ALA A 62 37.05 13.70 40.96
N GLY A 63 37.05 14.90 40.37
CA GLY A 63 38.20 15.50 39.66
C GLY A 63 38.16 15.50 38.14
N GLU A 64 37.23 14.74 37.49
CA GLU A 64 37.02 14.86 36.05
C GLU A 64 36.17 16.09 35.71
N ARG A 65 36.68 16.88 34.74
CA ARG A 65 35.92 18.01 34.22
C ARG A 65 34.72 17.49 33.39
N PRO A 66 33.50 17.88 33.70
CA PRO A 66 32.33 17.44 32.91
C PRO A 66 32.48 17.95 31.47
N ARG A 67 32.48 17.04 30.51
CA ARG A 67 32.46 17.39 29.08
C ARG A 67 31.13 18.05 28.77
N LEU A 68 31.16 19.35 28.47
CA LEU A 68 30.00 20.09 27.96
C LEU A 68 29.55 19.44 26.66
N ARG A 69 28.47 18.67 26.73
CA ARG A 69 27.77 18.19 25.53
C ARG A 69 27.13 19.40 24.85
N ARG A 70 27.75 19.85 23.76
CA ARG A 70 27.15 20.86 22.89
C ARG A 70 25.72 20.45 22.56
N GLY A 71 24.74 21.38 22.67
CA GLY A 71 23.30 21.17 22.55
C GLY A 71 22.76 20.69 21.18
N ILE A 72 23.65 20.26 20.27
CA ILE A 72 23.33 19.72 18.96
C ILE A 72 22.38 18.51 19.07
N GLY A 73 22.56 17.64 20.08
CA GLY A 73 21.66 16.51 20.30
C GLY A 73 20.21 16.92 20.58
N ARG A 74 20.02 18.08 21.20
CA ARG A 74 18.69 18.63 21.52
C ARG A 74 17.97 19.09 20.24
N ILE A 75 18.70 19.66 19.29
CA ILE A 75 18.16 20.06 17.99
C ILE A 75 17.69 18.83 17.21
N PHE A 76 18.52 17.76 17.14
CA PHE A 76 18.12 16.51 16.49
C PHE A 76 16.90 15.85 17.16
N THR A 77 16.78 15.96 18.48
CA THR A 77 15.61 15.44 19.21
C THR A 77 14.33 16.21 18.82
N TRP A 78 14.39 17.55 18.76
CA TRP A 78 13.27 18.37 18.34
C TRP A 78 12.89 18.15 16.86
N LEU A 79 13.90 17.98 15.99
CA LEU A 79 13.67 17.62 14.59
C LEU A 79 13.02 16.25 14.46
N ALA A 80 13.44 15.27 15.25
CA ALA A 80 12.82 13.94 15.27
C ALA A 80 11.37 13.99 15.74
N TYR A 81 11.07 14.77 16.79
CA TYR A 81 9.69 14.97 17.24
C TYR A 81 8.85 15.72 16.21
N GLY A 82 9.39 16.75 15.55
CA GLY A 82 8.72 17.45 14.47
C GLY A 82 8.40 16.53 13.29
N LEU A 83 9.35 15.69 12.89
CA LEU A 83 9.15 14.69 11.84
C LEU A 83 8.09 13.65 12.23
N ALA A 84 8.17 13.13 13.46
CA ALA A 84 7.20 12.15 13.97
C ALA A 84 5.79 12.75 14.00
N LEU A 85 5.64 13.98 14.49
CA LEU A 85 4.37 14.70 14.51
C LEU A 85 3.84 14.94 13.09
N GLY A 86 4.70 15.36 12.16
CA GLY A 86 4.34 15.53 10.75
C GLY A 86 3.85 14.23 10.12
N LEU A 87 4.51 13.10 10.40
CA LEU A 87 4.07 11.78 9.94
C LEU A 87 2.72 11.36 10.53
N VAL A 88 2.49 11.64 11.81
CA VAL A 88 1.19 11.36 12.47
C VAL A 88 0.08 12.19 11.84
N ILE A 89 0.32 13.47 11.62
CA ILE A 89 -0.65 14.36 10.95
C ILE A 89 -0.93 13.88 9.53
N TYR A 90 0.12 13.59 8.76
CA TYR A 90 -0.02 13.04 7.41
C TYR A 90 -0.82 11.73 7.40
N ALA A 91 -0.51 10.82 8.32
CA ALA A 91 -1.24 9.56 8.46
C ALA A 91 -2.72 9.81 8.82
N ALA A 92 -3.01 10.75 9.74
CA ALA A 92 -4.39 11.08 10.13
C ALA A 92 -5.22 11.58 8.95
N PHE A 93 -4.66 12.43 8.08
CA PHE A 93 -5.35 12.89 6.86
C PHE A 93 -5.51 11.82 5.78
N ASN A 94 -4.64 10.81 5.76
CA ASN A 94 -4.66 9.76 4.73
C ASN A 94 -5.24 8.42 5.23
N VAL A 95 -5.58 8.30 6.53
CA VAL A 95 -6.04 7.04 7.13
C VAL A 95 -7.30 6.49 6.44
N SER A 96 -8.25 7.36 6.10
CA SER A 96 -9.48 6.94 5.41
C SER A 96 -9.21 6.39 4.01
N THR A 97 -8.30 7.02 3.26
CA THR A 97 -7.89 6.59 1.93
C THR A 97 -7.14 5.25 1.99
N ALA A 98 -6.20 5.11 2.92
CA ALA A 98 -5.45 3.87 3.13
C ALA A 98 -6.35 2.72 3.61
N TRP A 99 -7.25 3.00 4.55
CA TRP A 99 -8.24 2.04 5.05
C TRP A 99 -9.18 1.56 3.94
N ASN A 100 -9.70 2.50 3.14
CA ASN A 100 -10.54 2.18 2.01
C ASN A 100 -9.79 1.35 0.96
N ALA A 101 -8.54 1.67 0.66
CA ALA A 101 -7.71 0.91 -0.27
C ALA A 101 -7.45 -0.52 0.22
N ALA A 102 -7.20 -0.71 1.52
CA ALA A 102 -7.04 -2.03 2.13
C ALA A 102 -8.33 -2.83 2.07
N ARG A 103 -9.46 -2.22 2.48
CA ARG A 103 -10.78 -2.87 2.39
C ARG A 103 -11.16 -3.25 0.95
N ASP A 104 -10.83 -2.41 -0.04
CA ASP A 104 -11.08 -2.72 -1.46
C ASP A 104 -10.25 -3.91 -1.95
N HIS A 105 -9.05 -4.08 -1.41
CA HIS A 105 -8.20 -5.21 -1.78
C HIS A 105 -8.81 -6.55 -1.36
N PHE A 106 -9.39 -6.62 -0.16
CA PHE A 106 -9.96 -7.84 0.42
C PHE A 106 -11.48 -8.00 0.23
N ALA A 107 -12.17 -6.97 -0.30
CA ALA A 107 -13.62 -7.03 -0.47
C ALA A 107 -14.00 -8.03 -1.56
N LYS A 108 -15.06 -8.80 -1.30
CA LYS A 108 -15.74 -9.58 -2.34
C LYS A 108 -16.29 -8.63 -3.41
N ARG A 109 -16.25 -9.06 -4.66
CA ARG A 109 -16.76 -8.31 -5.81
C ARG A 109 -18.23 -8.62 -6.02
N ALA A 110 -19.03 -7.59 -6.22
CA ALA A 110 -20.40 -7.70 -6.69
C ALA A 110 -20.52 -6.99 -8.04
N GLN A 111 -21.16 -7.62 -8.98
CA GLN A 111 -21.43 -7.03 -10.28
C GLN A 111 -22.52 -5.96 -10.13
N ILE A 112 -22.33 -4.82 -10.80
CA ILE A 112 -23.31 -3.75 -10.88
C ILE A 112 -23.51 -3.39 -12.35
N SER A 113 -24.78 -3.22 -12.76
CA SER A 113 -25.13 -2.77 -14.10
C SER A 113 -25.43 -1.27 -14.10
N PRO A 114 -25.09 -0.55 -15.17
CA PRO A 114 -25.52 0.83 -15.32
C PRO A 114 -27.03 0.90 -15.56
N ASP A 115 -27.63 2.01 -15.16
CA ASP A 115 -29.07 2.25 -15.32
C ASP A 115 -29.41 2.72 -16.74
N ALA A 116 -28.48 3.40 -17.40
CA ALA A 116 -28.63 3.87 -18.77
C ALA A 116 -27.31 3.71 -19.55
N ALA A 117 -27.45 3.54 -20.85
CA ALA A 117 -26.33 3.49 -21.77
C ALA A 117 -26.61 4.41 -22.98
N ASP A 118 -25.56 5.09 -23.44
CA ASP A 118 -25.58 5.99 -24.58
C ASP A 118 -24.34 5.77 -25.45
N ALA A 119 -24.38 6.15 -26.72
CA ALA A 119 -23.26 6.00 -27.62
C ALA A 119 -23.21 7.12 -28.65
N SER A 120 -22.04 7.38 -29.23
CA SER A 120 -21.89 8.27 -30.39
C SER A 120 -22.71 7.79 -31.57
N ARG A 121 -22.65 6.49 -31.82
CA ARG A 121 -23.35 5.76 -32.88
C ARG A 121 -23.56 4.31 -32.46
N SER A 122 -24.48 3.65 -33.17
CA SER A 122 -24.71 2.21 -32.98
C SER A 122 -25.00 1.56 -34.32
N PHE A 123 -24.47 0.37 -34.52
CA PHE A 123 -24.84 -0.48 -35.64
C PHE A 123 -26.31 -0.90 -35.53
N LYS A 124 -26.94 -1.11 -36.67
CA LYS A 124 -28.36 -1.52 -36.71
C LYS A 124 -28.58 -2.76 -35.83
N ASP A 125 -29.60 -2.70 -34.99
CA ASP A 125 -30.02 -3.77 -34.05
C ASP A 125 -28.98 -4.10 -32.94
N HIS A 126 -27.90 -3.26 -32.78
CA HIS A 126 -26.90 -3.41 -31.73
C HIS A 126 -26.80 -2.15 -30.85
N PRO A 127 -27.80 -1.88 -30.00
CA PRO A 127 -27.84 -0.67 -29.18
C PRO A 127 -26.79 -0.71 -28.06
N PRO A 128 -26.37 0.45 -27.52
CA PRO A 128 -25.35 0.49 -26.46
C PRO A 128 -25.74 -0.26 -25.19
N LYS A 129 -27.03 -0.47 -24.98
CA LYS A 129 -27.57 -1.24 -23.84
C LYS A 129 -27.17 -2.72 -23.89
N ALA A 130 -26.93 -3.27 -25.08
CA ALA A 130 -26.48 -4.65 -25.28
C ALA A 130 -25.12 -4.94 -24.62
N LEU A 131 -24.30 -3.92 -24.36
CA LEU A 131 -23.01 -4.10 -23.64
C LEU A 131 -23.16 -4.42 -22.15
N PHE A 132 -24.36 -4.24 -21.57
CA PHE A 132 -24.56 -4.30 -20.12
C PHE A 132 -25.70 -5.25 -19.75
N ASP A 133 -26.15 -6.08 -20.69
CA ASP A 133 -27.31 -6.98 -20.52
C ASP A 133 -26.95 -8.33 -19.89
N LYS A 134 -25.67 -8.59 -19.66
CA LYS A 134 -25.12 -9.84 -19.10
C LYS A 134 -25.34 -11.05 -20.01
N ILE A 135 -25.42 -10.80 -21.30
CA ILE A 135 -25.63 -11.83 -22.33
C ILE A 135 -24.44 -11.83 -23.28
N ASN A 136 -23.71 -12.93 -23.35
CA ASN A 136 -22.46 -13.04 -24.12
C ASN A 136 -22.65 -13.20 -25.65
N ASN A 137 -23.88 -13.18 -26.16
CA ASN A 137 -24.21 -13.28 -27.59
C ASN A 137 -24.79 -11.99 -28.18
N SER A 138 -24.84 -10.92 -27.38
CA SER A 138 -25.10 -9.56 -27.81
C SER A 138 -23.79 -8.77 -27.89
N TRP A 139 -23.77 -7.74 -28.71
CA TRP A 139 -22.59 -6.86 -28.84
C TRP A 139 -23.01 -5.47 -29.30
N TRP A 140 -22.15 -4.52 -29.04
CA TRP A 140 -22.28 -3.17 -29.59
C TRP A 140 -21.07 -2.88 -30.48
N GLY A 141 -21.34 -2.12 -31.54
CA GLY A 141 -20.32 -1.49 -32.39
C GLY A 141 -20.85 -0.18 -32.96
N PRO A 142 -19.95 0.77 -33.29
CA PRO A 142 -20.36 2.10 -33.79
C PRO A 142 -20.94 2.10 -35.21
N GLY A 143 -20.90 0.98 -35.92
CA GLY A 143 -21.38 0.90 -37.31
C GLY A 143 -20.46 1.60 -38.32
N VAL A 144 -19.20 1.82 -37.97
CA VAL A 144 -18.17 2.41 -38.85
C VAL A 144 -17.08 1.36 -39.08
N SER A 145 -16.65 1.26 -40.33
CA SER A 145 -15.55 0.36 -40.73
C SER A 145 -14.23 0.78 -40.08
N GLN A 146 -13.26 -0.12 -40.10
CA GLN A 146 -11.92 0.07 -39.58
C GLN A 146 -11.85 0.14 -38.05
N SER A 147 -11.07 1.08 -37.48
CA SER A 147 -10.78 1.16 -36.06
C SER A 147 -11.89 1.79 -35.21
N GLY A 148 -12.84 2.48 -35.82
CA GLY A 148 -13.85 3.26 -35.07
C GLY A 148 -13.24 4.28 -34.12
N GLU A 149 -12.06 4.84 -34.44
CA GLU A 149 -11.36 5.79 -33.59
C GLU A 149 -12.21 7.03 -33.31
N GLY A 150 -12.28 7.43 -32.04
CA GLY A 150 -13.08 8.56 -31.58
C GLY A 150 -14.53 8.20 -31.24
N GLU A 151 -15.03 7.08 -31.71
CA GLU A 151 -16.37 6.60 -31.34
C GLU A 151 -16.39 6.16 -29.89
N TRP A 152 -17.54 6.32 -29.23
CA TRP A 152 -17.65 6.12 -27.80
C TRP A 152 -18.99 5.46 -27.41
N VAL A 153 -18.94 4.81 -26.25
CA VAL A 153 -20.10 4.31 -25.49
C VAL A 153 -20.00 4.79 -24.05
N GLU A 154 -21.12 5.16 -23.43
CA GLU A 154 -21.16 5.68 -22.07
C GLU A 154 -22.15 4.88 -21.22
N ALA A 155 -21.69 4.42 -20.08
CA ALA A 155 -22.49 3.85 -19.01
C ALA A 155 -22.83 4.93 -17.99
N ARG A 156 -24.11 5.04 -17.56
CA ARG A 156 -24.57 6.01 -16.56
C ARG A 156 -25.19 5.31 -15.39
N PHE A 157 -24.87 5.79 -14.18
CA PHE A 157 -25.40 5.33 -12.91
C PHE A 157 -26.28 6.42 -12.31
N GLN A 158 -27.48 6.06 -11.85
CA GLN A 158 -28.40 7.00 -11.17
C GLN A 158 -27.85 7.43 -9.82
N GLU A 159 -27.21 6.51 -9.10
CA GLU A 159 -26.60 6.80 -7.83
C GLU A 159 -25.06 6.79 -7.94
N PRO A 160 -24.36 7.72 -7.24
CA PRO A 160 -22.91 7.73 -7.20
C PRO A 160 -22.36 6.39 -6.73
N THR A 161 -21.68 5.69 -7.63
CA THR A 161 -21.25 4.30 -7.44
C THR A 161 -19.76 4.20 -7.25
N ARG A 162 -19.34 3.23 -6.44
CA ARG A 162 -17.94 2.87 -6.28
C ARG A 162 -17.58 1.73 -7.21
N LEU A 163 -16.65 1.96 -8.13
CA LEU A 163 -16.13 0.94 -9.03
C LEU A 163 -14.77 0.44 -8.55
N LEU A 164 -14.53 -0.86 -8.65
CA LEU A 164 -13.27 -1.50 -8.26
C LEU A 164 -12.57 -2.15 -9.44
N ASP A 165 -13.31 -2.86 -10.26
CA ASP A 165 -12.81 -3.56 -11.43
C ASP A 165 -13.84 -3.44 -12.57
N ILE A 166 -13.36 -3.59 -13.79
CA ILE A 166 -14.18 -3.77 -14.99
C ILE A 166 -13.73 -5.04 -15.71
N LEU A 167 -14.67 -5.68 -16.36
CA LEU A 167 -14.43 -6.82 -17.24
C LEU A 167 -14.90 -6.42 -18.63
N ILE A 168 -14.05 -6.54 -19.64
CA ILE A 168 -14.38 -6.19 -21.02
C ILE A 168 -14.18 -7.40 -21.89
N THR A 169 -15.24 -7.79 -22.59
CA THR A 169 -15.23 -8.85 -23.60
C THR A 169 -15.20 -8.22 -24.98
N SER A 170 -14.07 -8.37 -25.67
CA SER A 170 -13.88 -7.83 -27.03
C SER A 170 -14.52 -8.73 -28.08
N GLY A 171 -14.94 -8.14 -29.22
CA GLY A 171 -15.53 -8.89 -30.33
C GLY A 171 -17.04 -9.03 -30.26
N ILE A 172 -17.57 -9.97 -31.03
CA ILE A 172 -19.01 -10.21 -31.15
C ILE A 172 -19.49 -11.34 -30.22
N SER A 173 -18.58 -12.12 -29.69
CA SER A 173 -18.87 -13.22 -28.77
C SER A 173 -17.63 -13.64 -27.97
N THR A 174 -17.80 -14.59 -27.05
CA THR A 174 -16.70 -15.22 -26.30
C THR A 174 -16.02 -16.39 -27.03
N LYS A 175 -16.50 -16.75 -28.21
CA LYS A 175 -15.98 -17.89 -28.98
C LYS A 175 -14.69 -17.51 -29.69
N PRO A 176 -13.62 -18.33 -29.61
CA PRO A 176 -12.38 -18.09 -30.33
C PRO A 176 -12.53 -18.04 -31.86
N SER A 177 -13.49 -18.78 -32.43
CA SER A 177 -13.80 -18.77 -33.86
C SER A 177 -14.17 -17.39 -34.37
N ASP A 178 -14.90 -16.63 -33.56
CA ASP A 178 -15.51 -15.38 -33.95
C ASP A 178 -14.54 -14.18 -33.78
N LEU A 179 -13.33 -14.45 -33.24
CA LEU A 179 -12.32 -13.41 -32.97
C LEU A 179 -11.86 -12.68 -34.25
N SER A 180 -11.89 -13.39 -35.38
CA SER A 180 -11.49 -12.83 -36.69
C SER A 180 -12.60 -12.13 -37.43
N GLU A 181 -13.87 -12.24 -36.99
CA GLU A 181 -15.03 -11.69 -37.69
C GLU A 181 -15.20 -10.18 -37.50
N ALA A 182 -14.69 -9.62 -36.41
CA ALA A 182 -14.76 -8.21 -36.10
C ALA A 182 -13.38 -7.59 -35.83
N ALA A 183 -13.29 -6.28 -35.90
CA ALA A 183 -12.18 -5.55 -35.30
C ALA A 183 -12.37 -5.51 -33.78
N LEU A 184 -11.28 -5.62 -33.04
CA LEU A 184 -11.28 -5.69 -31.58
C LEU A 184 -10.67 -4.44 -30.98
N PRO A 185 -11.25 -3.80 -29.96
CA PRO A 185 -10.64 -2.63 -29.34
C PRO A 185 -9.27 -3.01 -28.74
N HIS A 186 -8.24 -2.19 -29.06
CA HIS A 186 -6.89 -2.37 -28.52
C HIS A 186 -6.61 -1.33 -27.41
N ARG A 187 -6.81 -0.06 -27.71
CA ARG A 187 -6.67 1.04 -26.75
C ARG A 187 -7.98 1.79 -26.66
N MET A 188 -8.38 2.05 -25.42
CA MET A 188 -9.58 2.82 -25.11
C MET A 188 -9.27 3.81 -24.00
N ASP A 189 -9.89 4.98 -24.07
CA ASP A 189 -9.88 5.93 -22.97
C ASP A 189 -11.20 5.84 -22.22
N ALA A 190 -11.14 5.48 -20.95
CA ALA A 190 -12.29 5.50 -20.06
C ALA A 190 -12.32 6.85 -19.31
N VAL A 191 -13.23 7.73 -19.70
CA VAL A 191 -13.47 9.01 -19.03
C VAL A 191 -14.49 8.80 -17.93
N VAL A 192 -14.03 8.84 -16.69
CA VAL A 192 -14.85 8.72 -15.48
C VAL A 192 -15.32 10.10 -15.06
N THR A 193 -16.63 10.27 -14.91
CA THR A 193 -17.24 11.48 -14.34
C THR A 193 -17.76 11.14 -12.95
N THR A 194 -17.39 11.94 -11.95
CA THR A 194 -17.84 11.78 -10.56
C THR A 194 -18.98 12.75 -10.24
N ALA A 195 -19.69 12.54 -9.15
CA ALA A 195 -20.86 13.32 -8.76
C ALA A 195 -20.58 14.81 -8.56
N ASP A 196 -19.32 15.17 -8.24
CA ASP A 196 -18.84 16.57 -8.17
C ASP A 196 -18.51 17.18 -9.54
N GLY A 197 -18.76 16.44 -10.64
CA GLY A 197 -18.51 16.87 -12.01
C GLY A 197 -17.05 16.73 -12.48
N LYS A 198 -16.15 16.23 -11.61
CA LYS A 198 -14.76 16.02 -11.98
C LYS A 198 -14.64 14.89 -13.00
N LYS A 199 -13.84 15.12 -14.04
CA LYS A 199 -13.54 14.12 -15.07
C LYS A 199 -12.10 13.62 -14.94
N THR A 200 -11.93 12.31 -15.01
CA THR A 200 -10.60 11.67 -14.98
C THR A 200 -10.53 10.65 -16.10
N THR A 201 -9.50 10.71 -16.92
CA THR A 201 -9.28 9.74 -18.00
C THR A 201 -8.37 8.63 -17.54
N ARG A 202 -8.73 7.39 -17.87
CA ARG A 202 -7.93 6.18 -17.65
C ARG A 202 -7.69 5.50 -18.99
N HIS A 203 -6.43 5.22 -19.26
CA HIS A 203 -6.04 4.52 -20.48
C HIS A 203 -6.13 3.02 -20.26
N LEU A 204 -6.95 2.36 -21.08
CA LEU A 204 -7.13 0.92 -21.07
C LEU A 204 -6.41 0.33 -22.27
N LYS A 205 -5.63 -0.71 -22.03
CA LYS A 205 -5.02 -1.52 -23.07
C LYS A 205 -5.63 -2.91 -22.98
N LEU A 206 -6.23 -3.36 -24.08
CA LEU A 206 -6.81 -4.68 -24.22
C LEU A 206 -5.89 -5.54 -25.07
N ASP A 207 -5.99 -6.84 -24.89
CA ASP A 207 -5.24 -7.83 -25.64
C ASP A 207 -6.13 -8.45 -26.75
N GLN A 208 -5.52 -8.97 -27.79
CA GLN A 208 -6.23 -9.65 -28.89
C GLN A 208 -6.55 -11.08 -28.49
N VAL A 209 -7.51 -11.25 -27.59
CA VAL A 209 -7.95 -12.56 -27.08
C VAL A 209 -9.47 -12.66 -27.03
N SER A 210 -9.98 -13.86 -27.17
CA SER A 210 -11.39 -14.14 -26.91
C SER A 210 -11.67 -14.22 -25.41
N GLY A 211 -12.86 -13.78 -25.00
CA GLY A 211 -13.28 -13.82 -23.63
C GLY A 211 -12.97 -12.56 -22.82
N PRO A 212 -13.40 -12.59 -21.54
CA PRO A 212 -13.37 -11.41 -20.68
C PRO A 212 -11.95 -11.06 -20.21
N GLN A 213 -11.64 -9.77 -20.24
CA GLN A 213 -10.37 -9.20 -19.79
C GLN A 213 -10.63 -8.30 -18.58
N GLN A 214 -10.12 -8.68 -17.42
CA GLN A 214 -10.25 -7.88 -16.21
C GLN A 214 -9.23 -6.75 -16.18
N ARG A 215 -9.69 -5.56 -15.80
CA ARG A 215 -8.83 -4.38 -15.55
C ARG A 215 -9.21 -3.76 -14.21
N LYS A 216 -8.21 -3.43 -13.39
CA LYS A 216 -8.44 -2.69 -12.14
C LYS A 216 -8.95 -1.29 -12.45
N PHE A 217 -10.11 -0.94 -11.88
CA PHE A 217 -10.81 0.30 -12.21
C PHE A 217 -11.33 1.03 -10.97
N ARG A 218 -10.43 1.32 -10.03
CA ARG A 218 -10.82 1.94 -8.75
C ARG A 218 -11.23 3.39 -8.94
N ALA A 219 -12.51 3.68 -8.77
CA ALA A 219 -13.07 5.02 -8.80
C ALA A 219 -14.20 5.13 -7.77
N GLN A 220 -14.39 6.32 -7.20
CA GLN A 220 -15.42 6.59 -6.18
C GLN A 220 -16.38 7.64 -6.69
N ASN A 221 -17.63 7.58 -6.22
CA ASN A 221 -18.68 8.53 -6.55
C ASN A 221 -18.89 8.70 -8.06
N VAL A 222 -18.79 7.60 -8.81
CA VAL A 222 -18.91 7.59 -10.27
C VAL A 222 -20.36 7.71 -10.67
N VAL A 223 -20.69 8.67 -11.55
CA VAL A 223 -22.02 8.83 -12.15
C VAL A 223 -22.02 8.43 -13.63
N SER A 224 -20.87 8.52 -14.33
CA SER A 224 -20.76 7.95 -15.67
C SER A 224 -19.34 7.49 -16.00
N VAL A 225 -19.24 6.55 -16.92
CA VAL A 225 -17.99 6.10 -17.54
C VAL A 225 -18.17 6.06 -19.04
N ARG A 226 -17.43 6.90 -19.78
CA ARG A 226 -17.43 6.92 -21.23
C ARG A 226 -16.17 6.25 -21.76
N PHE A 227 -16.35 5.23 -22.56
CA PHE A 227 -15.27 4.50 -23.23
C PHE A 227 -15.12 5.01 -24.66
N ILE A 228 -13.98 5.61 -24.96
CA ILE A 228 -13.64 6.17 -26.29
C ILE A 228 -12.63 5.22 -26.93
N ILE A 229 -12.92 4.74 -28.12
CA ILE A 229 -12.02 3.88 -28.90
C ILE A 229 -10.87 4.73 -29.41
N ARG A 230 -9.62 4.26 -29.23
CA ARG A 230 -8.40 4.91 -29.72
C ARG A 230 -7.67 4.10 -30.79
N SER A 231 -7.73 2.79 -30.70
CA SER A 231 -7.19 1.91 -31.72
C SER A 231 -7.83 0.53 -31.63
N ALA A 232 -7.73 -0.24 -32.69
CA ALA A 232 -8.26 -1.61 -32.75
C ALA A 232 -7.26 -2.56 -33.39
N PHE A 233 -7.41 -3.84 -33.06
CA PHE A 233 -6.79 -4.95 -33.77
C PHE A 233 -7.70 -5.43 -34.91
N ASN A 234 -7.13 -6.19 -35.84
CA ASN A 234 -7.87 -6.87 -36.89
C ASN A 234 -8.77 -5.97 -37.73
N VAL A 235 -8.33 -4.72 -37.95
CA VAL A 235 -9.06 -3.73 -38.75
C VAL A 235 -9.15 -4.14 -40.21
N GLY A 236 -10.30 -3.85 -40.85
CA GLY A 236 -10.56 -4.15 -42.25
C GLY A 236 -11.67 -3.23 -42.78
N ALA A 237 -11.74 -3.13 -44.11
CA ALA A 237 -12.78 -2.28 -44.77
C ALA A 237 -14.20 -2.84 -44.51
N ASP A 238 -14.31 -4.14 -44.32
CA ASP A 238 -15.52 -4.91 -44.07
C ASP A 238 -15.79 -5.16 -42.58
N LYS A 239 -14.90 -4.72 -41.69
CA LYS A 239 -14.98 -4.96 -40.24
C LYS A 239 -15.18 -3.66 -39.49
N GLN A 240 -15.95 -3.75 -38.43
CA GLN A 240 -16.12 -2.70 -37.43
C GLN A 240 -15.63 -3.17 -36.08
N VAL A 241 -15.27 -2.24 -35.21
CA VAL A 241 -14.97 -2.55 -33.81
C VAL A 241 -16.23 -3.03 -33.12
N SER A 242 -16.13 -4.15 -32.43
CA SER A 242 -17.22 -4.74 -31.65
C SER A 242 -16.77 -5.03 -30.24
N ILE A 243 -17.68 -4.81 -29.29
CA ILE A 243 -17.52 -5.13 -27.87
C ILE A 243 -18.74 -5.95 -27.46
N ALA A 244 -18.52 -7.17 -27.00
CA ALA A 244 -19.60 -8.05 -26.58
C ALA A 244 -20.17 -7.63 -25.22
N GLU A 245 -19.31 -7.33 -24.24
CA GLU A 245 -19.78 -7.01 -22.90
C GLU A 245 -18.81 -6.11 -22.14
N ILE A 246 -19.36 -5.26 -21.29
CA ILE A 246 -18.63 -4.51 -20.28
C ILE A 246 -19.33 -4.68 -18.92
N GLU A 247 -18.66 -5.31 -17.98
CA GLU A 247 -19.17 -5.54 -16.65
C GLU A 247 -18.44 -4.64 -15.64
N PHE A 248 -19.20 -4.06 -14.71
CA PHE A 248 -18.65 -3.27 -13.62
C PHE A 248 -18.76 -4.02 -12.31
N PHE A 249 -17.71 -3.91 -11.50
CA PHE A 249 -17.67 -4.56 -10.19
C PHE A 249 -17.48 -3.52 -9.09
N THR A 250 -18.33 -3.62 -8.08
CA THR A 250 -18.28 -2.86 -6.85
C THR A 250 -17.92 -3.78 -5.67
N ARG A 251 -17.85 -3.21 -4.47
CA ARG A 251 -17.73 -3.99 -3.24
C ARG A 251 -19.09 -4.68 -2.95
N ALA A 252 -19.06 -5.98 -2.69
CA ALA A 252 -20.24 -6.65 -2.16
C ALA A 252 -20.58 -6.03 -0.78
N THR A 253 -21.76 -5.46 -0.65
CA THR A 253 -22.34 -5.12 0.63
C THR A 253 -22.84 -6.42 1.24
N THR A 254 -22.24 -6.87 2.34
CA THR A 254 -22.81 -7.95 3.15
C THR A 254 -24.04 -7.37 3.81
N SER A 255 -25.20 -7.54 3.19
CA SER A 255 -26.46 -7.33 3.88
C SER A 255 -26.49 -8.42 4.95
N GLY A 256 -26.26 -8.03 6.20
CA GLY A 256 -26.46 -8.91 7.33
C GLY A 256 -27.95 -9.26 7.40
N THR A 257 -28.25 -10.53 7.23
CA THR A 257 -29.49 -11.15 7.69
C THR A 257 -29.33 -11.50 9.15
#